data_678025d14b01af2d8a0e9175a982cd83
#
_entry.id   678025d14b01af2d8a0e9175a982cd83
#
_cell.length_a   1.000
_cell.length_b   1.000
_cell.length_c   1.000
_cell.angle_alpha   90.00
_cell.angle_beta   90.00
_cell.angle_gamma   90.00
#
_symmetry.space_group_name_H-M   'P 1'
#
loop_
_entity.id
_entity.type
_entity.pdbx_description
1 polymer ?
#
loop_
_entity_poly.entity_id
_entity_poly.type
_entity_poly.pdbx_seq_one_letter_code
_entity_poly.pdbx_strand_id
1 'polypeptide(L)'
;MASTATAMTTTGSANGSVLENPSSSSQDSPMDDPLFLHHVESPSLVLVTQPLIGGENYSAWARAMRKALLCKNKLGFIHGTLTLSSPLISSPSFVQAWIRCDNMVGTWLTNSVSPKLQASIIYEDTTLEIWNDLKNRFSQTNGQGYSIFKKKLQNYSKVR
;
A
#
# COMPACT_ATOMS: atom_id res chain seq x y z
N MET A 1 -56.41 -48.76 42.13
CA MET A 1 -55.52 -49.81 42.63
C MET A 1 -54.15 -49.53 42.13
N ALA A 2 -53.35 -48.99 42.99
CA ALA A 2 -52.18 -49.67 43.54
C ALA A 2 -51.10 -49.82 42.46
N SER A 3 -49.97 -49.37 42.56
CA SER A 3 -49.00 -49.26 43.61
C SER A 3 -47.60 -49.20 42.96
N THR A 4 -46.81 -48.36 43.51
CA THR A 4 -45.39 -48.50 43.92
C THR A 4 -44.37 -48.70 42.83
N ALA A 5 -43.44 -47.83 42.83
CA ALA A 5 -42.36 -47.46 43.73
C ALA A 5 -40.97 -47.85 43.19
N THR A 6 -40.09 -46.99 43.37
CA THR A 6 -38.74 -47.15 43.95
C THR A 6 -37.68 -47.66 42.97
N ALA A 7 -36.69 -47.02 42.83
CA ALA A 7 -35.55 -46.49 43.51
C ALA A 7 -34.30 -46.52 42.61
N MET A 8 -33.55 -45.47 42.69
CA MET A 8 -32.13 -45.42 43.02
C MET A 8 -31.19 -46.31 42.23
N THR A 9 -30.19 -45.71 41.58
CA THR A 9 -28.83 -45.54 42.12
C THR A 9 -27.92 -44.99 41.07
N THR A 10 -27.40 -43.82 41.31
CA THR A 10 -25.97 -43.39 41.44
C THR A 10 -24.94 -43.94 40.48
N THR A 11 -24.20 -43.00 40.18
CA THR A 11 -22.74 -42.95 39.98
C THR A 11 -22.23 -43.13 38.55
N GLY A 12 -21.43 -42.16 38.20
CA GLY A 12 -20.48 -42.30 37.12
C GLY A 12 -20.09 -40.96 36.52
N SER A 13 -19.38 -40.20 37.30
CA SER A 13 -18.48 -39.14 36.87
C SER A 13 -17.64 -39.60 35.67
N ALA A 14 -17.65 -38.83 34.60
CA ALA A 14 -16.48 -38.66 33.77
C ALA A 14 -16.53 -37.28 33.12
N ASN A 15 -15.84 -36.40 33.73
CA ASN A 15 -15.38 -35.16 33.20
C ASN A 15 -14.55 -35.44 31.92
N GLY A 16 -15.09 -35.06 30.80
CA GLY A 16 -14.37 -34.95 29.54
C GLY A 16 -14.58 -33.54 29.00
N SER A 17 -13.96 -32.55 29.64
CA SER A 17 -13.79 -31.23 29.04
C SER A 17 -12.88 -31.38 27.85
N VAL A 18 -13.46 -31.59 26.68
CA VAL A 18 -12.82 -31.32 25.43
C VAL A 18 -12.64 -29.79 25.37
N LEU A 19 -11.45 -29.36 25.68
CA LEU A 19 -11.00 -28.05 25.34
C LEU A 19 -11.01 -27.99 23.80
N GLU A 20 -12.12 -27.53 23.24
CA GLU A 20 -12.13 -27.02 21.89
C GLU A 20 -11.18 -25.86 21.88
N ASN A 21 -10.00 -26.12 21.32
CA ASN A 21 -9.07 -25.13 20.90
C ASN A 21 -9.85 -24.24 19.92
N PRO A 22 -10.04 -22.93 20.16
CA PRO A 22 -10.57 -22.07 19.14
C PRO A 22 -9.50 -22.03 18.06
N SER A 23 -9.77 -22.76 16.98
CA SER A 23 -9.06 -22.63 15.73
C SER A 23 -8.93 -21.13 15.46
N SER A 24 -7.71 -20.65 15.51
CA SER A 24 -7.34 -19.31 15.12
C SER A 24 -7.79 -19.11 13.67
N SER A 25 -9.04 -18.66 13.48
CA SER A 25 -9.39 -17.91 12.30
C SER A 25 -8.56 -16.65 12.41
N SER A 26 -7.45 -16.60 11.68
CA SER A 26 -6.79 -15.36 11.35
C SER A 26 -7.86 -14.49 10.69
N GLN A 27 -8.50 -13.64 11.49
CA GLN A 27 -9.30 -12.55 10.97
C GLN A 27 -8.31 -11.63 10.30
N ASP A 28 -8.10 -11.85 8.99
CA ASP A 28 -7.41 -10.88 8.15
C ASP A 28 -8.15 -9.56 8.34
N SER A 29 -7.50 -8.62 9.01
CA SER A 29 -8.05 -7.29 9.21
C SER A 29 -8.35 -6.71 7.83
N PRO A 30 -9.51 -6.09 7.60
CA PRO A 30 -9.77 -5.41 6.33
C PRO A 30 -8.66 -4.44 5.92
N MET A 31 -7.88 -3.95 6.89
CA MET A 31 -6.74 -3.07 6.65
C MET A 31 -5.53 -3.78 6.02
N ASP A 32 -5.46 -5.10 6.11
CA ASP A 32 -4.40 -5.90 5.48
C ASP A 32 -4.68 -6.17 3.99
N ASP A 33 -5.92 -5.94 3.53
CA ASP A 33 -6.28 -6.06 2.12
C ASP A 33 -5.76 -4.84 1.33
N PRO A 34 -4.85 -5.02 0.35
CA PRO A 34 -4.34 -3.92 -0.46
C PRO A 34 -5.40 -3.28 -1.36
N LEU A 35 -6.55 -3.93 -1.58
CA LEU A 35 -7.69 -3.38 -2.33
C LEU A 35 -8.70 -2.65 -1.45
N PHE A 36 -8.52 -2.69 -0.13
CA PHE A 36 -9.39 -1.95 0.78
C PHE A 36 -9.10 -0.45 0.70
N LEU A 37 -10.16 0.35 0.52
CA LEU A 37 -10.11 1.81 0.62
C LEU A 37 -10.86 2.23 1.88
N HIS A 38 -10.15 2.88 2.78
CA HIS A 38 -10.77 3.40 3.99
C HIS A 38 -11.73 4.53 3.64
N HIS A 39 -12.87 4.62 4.33
CA HIS A 39 -13.92 5.61 4.05
C HIS A 39 -13.48 7.07 4.18
N VAL A 40 -12.38 7.34 4.91
CA VAL A 40 -11.80 8.68 5.03
C VAL A 40 -10.78 9.00 3.92
N GLU A 41 -10.45 8.03 3.08
CA GLU A 41 -9.54 8.27 1.96
C GLU A 41 -10.26 9.04 0.87
N SER A 42 -9.64 10.13 0.45
CA SER A 42 -10.17 11.04 -0.56
C SER A 42 -9.22 11.14 -1.74
N PRO A 43 -9.74 11.27 -2.97
CA PRO A 43 -8.91 11.57 -4.15
C PRO A 43 -8.11 12.87 -4.00
N SER A 44 -8.61 13.84 -3.24
CA SER A 44 -7.94 15.12 -3.00
C SER A 44 -6.78 15.07 -2.00
N LEU A 45 -6.51 13.88 -1.41
CA LEU A 45 -5.43 13.73 -0.44
C LEU A 45 -4.05 13.95 -1.10
N VAL A 46 -3.24 14.80 -0.48
CA VAL A 46 -1.85 15.04 -0.87
C VAL A 46 -0.94 14.23 0.06
N LEU A 47 -0.30 13.19 -0.46
CA LEU A 47 0.56 12.30 0.33
C LEU A 47 1.95 12.89 0.58
N VAL A 48 2.46 13.70 -0.34
CA VAL A 48 3.75 14.39 -0.24
C VAL A 48 3.52 15.86 -0.46
N THR A 49 3.72 16.66 0.60
CA THR A 49 3.42 18.10 0.58
C THR A 49 4.36 18.91 -0.30
N GLN A 50 5.62 18.46 -0.45
CA GLN A 50 6.56 19.06 -1.38
C GLN A 50 6.42 18.39 -2.74
N PRO A 51 5.82 19.03 -3.75
CA PRO A 51 5.57 18.40 -5.03
C PRO A 51 6.87 18.09 -5.78
N LEU A 52 6.83 17.04 -6.59
CA LEU A 52 7.91 16.75 -7.53
C LEU A 52 7.97 17.87 -8.58
N ILE A 53 9.13 18.51 -8.70
CA ILE A 53 9.38 19.57 -9.69
C ILE A 53 10.34 19.15 -10.79
N GLY A 54 11.17 18.14 -10.53
CA GLY A 54 12.17 17.63 -11.48
C GLY A 54 13.15 16.66 -10.85
N GLY A 55 14.24 16.38 -11.56
CA GLY A 55 15.27 15.44 -11.12
C GLY A 55 15.97 15.82 -9.81
N GLU A 56 16.05 17.11 -9.53
CA GLU A 56 16.72 17.65 -8.33
C GLU A 56 16.06 17.23 -7.01
N ASN A 57 14.72 17.07 -6.98
CA ASN A 57 14.01 16.61 -5.77
C ASN A 57 13.38 15.23 -5.92
N TYR A 58 13.61 14.52 -7.05
CA TYR A 58 13.01 13.22 -7.32
C TYR A 58 13.33 12.19 -6.24
N SER A 59 14.58 12.05 -5.79
CA SER A 59 14.95 11.04 -4.80
C SER A 59 14.24 11.22 -3.46
N ALA A 60 14.14 12.47 -3.00
CA ALA A 60 13.46 12.80 -1.75
C ALA A 60 11.95 12.56 -1.88
N TRP A 61 11.36 13.05 -2.97
CA TRP A 61 9.95 12.87 -3.28
C TRP A 61 9.58 11.39 -3.41
N ALA A 62 10.32 10.62 -4.21
CA ALA A 62 10.07 9.20 -4.43
C ALA A 62 10.17 8.38 -3.13
N ARG A 63 11.12 8.74 -2.25
CA ARG A 63 11.25 8.09 -0.93
C ARG A 63 10.06 8.41 -0.03
N ALA A 64 9.63 9.66 0.01
CA ALA A 64 8.46 10.08 0.79
C ALA A 64 7.18 9.40 0.28
N MET A 65 6.97 9.37 -1.03
CA MET A 65 5.82 8.72 -1.66
C MET A 65 5.75 7.22 -1.34
N ARG A 66 6.88 6.48 -1.48
CA ARG A 66 6.91 5.06 -1.12
C ARG A 66 6.55 4.81 0.33
N LYS A 67 7.03 5.64 1.26
CA LYS A 67 6.69 5.52 2.68
C LYS A 67 5.20 5.76 2.92
N ALA A 68 4.63 6.78 2.30
CA ALA A 68 3.21 7.09 2.42
C ALA A 68 2.33 5.96 1.87
N LEU A 69 2.68 5.41 0.70
CA LEU A 69 1.98 4.28 0.09
C LEU A 69 2.14 2.98 0.89
N LEU A 70 3.32 2.76 1.51
CA LEU A 70 3.54 1.63 2.40
C LEU A 70 2.61 1.69 3.62
N CYS A 71 2.50 2.85 4.27
CA CYS A 71 1.59 3.05 5.40
C CYS A 71 0.11 2.80 5.05
N LYS A 72 -0.24 2.97 3.79
CA LYS A 72 -1.61 2.75 3.28
C LYS A 72 -1.82 1.36 2.67
N ASN A 73 -0.83 0.48 2.74
CA ASN A 73 -0.83 -0.83 2.06
C ASN A 73 -1.10 -0.72 0.53
N LYS A 74 -0.57 0.32 -0.12
CA LYS A 74 -0.75 0.60 -1.56
C LYS A 74 0.55 0.52 -2.37
N LEU A 75 1.64 0.11 -1.75
CA LEU A 75 2.96 0.08 -2.38
C LEU A 75 3.01 -0.86 -3.61
N GLY A 76 2.20 -1.92 -3.60
CA GLY A 76 2.11 -2.90 -4.70
C GLY A 76 1.73 -2.30 -6.05
N PHE A 77 0.97 -1.20 -6.07
CA PHE A 77 0.55 -0.51 -7.30
C PHE A 77 1.73 0.12 -8.05
N ILE A 78 2.70 0.68 -7.33
CA ILE A 78 3.89 1.29 -7.96
C ILE A 78 5.05 0.31 -8.15
N HIS A 79 5.04 -0.84 -7.48
CA HIS A 79 6.05 -1.88 -7.65
C HIS A 79 5.69 -2.90 -8.74
N GLY A 80 4.44 -2.89 -9.24
CA GLY A 80 3.95 -3.84 -10.21
C GLY A 80 3.70 -5.24 -9.65
N THR A 81 3.65 -5.39 -8.32
CA THR A 81 3.29 -6.66 -7.65
C THR A 81 1.78 -6.84 -7.57
N LEU A 82 1.03 -5.76 -7.72
CA LEU A 82 -0.43 -5.75 -7.71
C LEU A 82 -0.94 -5.13 -9.03
N THR A 83 -1.11 -5.98 -10.04
CA THR A 83 -1.62 -5.64 -11.37
C THR A 83 -2.89 -6.43 -11.66
N LEU A 84 -3.61 -6.08 -12.73
CA LEU A 84 -4.78 -6.86 -13.18
C LEU A 84 -4.48 -8.34 -13.45
N SER A 85 -3.22 -8.68 -13.73
CA SER A 85 -2.77 -10.06 -13.93
C SER A 85 -2.35 -10.77 -12.65
N SER A 86 -2.42 -10.08 -11.50
CA SER A 86 -2.03 -10.67 -10.22
C SER A 86 -3.03 -11.75 -9.78
N PRO A 87 -2.58 -12.86 -9.18
CA PRO A 87 -3.46 -13.95 -8.74
C PRO A 87 -4.57 -13.51 -7.77
N LEU A 88 -4.33 -12.43 -7.03
CA LEU A 88 -5.32 -11.82 -6.13
C LEU A 88 -6.54 -11.30 -6.90
N ILE A 89 -6.36 -10.89 -8.17
CA ILE A 89 -7.41 -10.28 -9.01
C ILE A 89 -8.10 -11.37 -9.83
N SER A 90 -8.76 -12.31 -9.16
CA SER A 90 -9.29 -13.52 -9.79
C SER A 90 -10.79 -13.45 -10.11
N SER A 91 -11.51 -12.44 -9.62
CA SER A 91 -12.95 -12.29 -9.85
C SER A 91 -13.32 -10.90 -10.34
N PRO A 92 -14.49 -10.72 -11.00
CA PRO A 92 -14.94 -9.40 -11.45
C PRO A 92 -15.03 -8.36 -10.34
N SER A 93 -15.36 -8.76 -9.11
CA SER A 93 -15.42 -7.87 -7.95
C SER A 93 -14.03 -7.35 -7.55
N PHE A 94 -13.02 -8.21 -7.58
CA PHE A 94 -11.62 -7.81 -7.34
C PHE A 94 -11.08 -6.93 -8.45
N VAL A 95 -11.45 -7.17 -9.72
CA VAL A 95 -11.10 -6.27 -10.83
C VAL A 95 -11.65 -4.88 -10.58
N GLN A 96 -12.92 -4.75 -10.20
CA GLN A 96 -13.51 -3.44 -9.90
C GLN A 96 -12.88 -2.77 -8.67
N ALA A 97 -12.56 -3.54 -7.64
CA ALA A 97 -11.84 -3.03 -6.47
C ALA A 97 -10.44 -2.54 -6.85
N TRP A 98 -9.72 -3.31 -7.67
CA TRP A 98 -8.41 -2.92 -8.18
C TRP A 98 -8.46 -1.61 -8.97
N ILE A 99 -9.40 -1.48 -9.93
CA ILE A 99 -9.58 -0.27 -10.73
C ILE A 99 -9.80 0.96 -9.83
N ARG A 100 -10.68 0.85 -8.81
CA ARG A 100 -10.92 1.95 -7.87
C ARG A 100 -9.65 2.33 -7.09
N CYS A 101 -8.91 1.34 -6.61
CA CYS A 101 -7.68 1.56 -5.88
C CYS A 101 -6.59 2.15 -6.77
N ASP A 102 -6.41 1.65 -7.99
CA ASP A 102 -5.42 2.17 -8.92
C ASP A 102 -5.69 3.64 -9.26
N ASN A 103 -6.92 3.98 -9.59
CA ASN A 103 -7.33 5.37 -9.83
C ASN A 103 -7.11 6.28 -8.60
N MET A 104 -7.39 5.77 -7.40
CA MET A 104 -7.14 6.54 -6.18
C MET A 104 -5.66 6.82 -5.98
N VAL A 105 -4.82 5.80 -6.09
CA VAL A 105 -3.36 5.92 -5.94
C VAL A 105 -2.76 6.80 -7.04
N GLY A 106 -3.20 6.63 -8.29
CA GLY A 106 -2.81 7.47 -9.42
C GLY A 106 -3.12 8.95 -9.19
N THR A 107 -4.31 9.22 -8.64
CA THR A 107 -4.72 10.60 -8.29
C THR A 107 -3.83 11.18 -7.18
N TRP A 108 -3.48 10.42 -6.15
CA TRP A 108 -2.56 10.89 -5.11
C TRP A 108 -1.15 11.18 -5.65
N LEU A 109 -0.67 10.35 -6.59
CA LEU A 109 0.59 10.62 -7.29
C LEU A 109 0.51 11.94 -8.06
N THR A 110 -0.55 12.12 -8.84
CA THR A 110 -0.79 13.34 -9.64
C THR A 110 -0.87 14.58 -8.76
N ASN A 111 -1.55 14.52 -7.62
CA ASN A 111 -1.63 15.64 -6.66
C ASN A 111 -0.30 15.98 -6.00
N SER A 112 0.67 15.07 -6.05
CA SER A 112 1.99 15.22 -5.43
C SER A 112 3.09 15.62 -6.43
N VAL A 113 2.74 16.03 -7.63
CA VAL A 113 3.68 16.56 -8.64
C VAL A 113 3.29 17.98 -9.07
N SER A 114 4.25 18.71 -9.64
CA SER A 114 3.99 20.08 -10.11
C SER A 114 3.00 20.11 -11.27
N PRO A 115 2.25 21.21 -11.49
CA PRO A 115 1.26 21.34 -12.56
C PRO A 115 1.83 21.03 -13.96
N LYS A 116 3.09 21.38 -14.18
CA LYS A 116 3.80 21.09 -15.44
C LYS A 116 3.94 19.57 -15.67
N LEU A 117 4.24 18.82 -14.61
CA LEU A 117 4.36 17.35 -14.69
C LEU A 117 3.00 16.69 -14.76
N GLN A 118 1.98 17.22 -14.06
CA GLN A 118 0.61 16.73 -14.17
C GLN A 118 0.13 16.68 -15.60
N ALA A 119 0.36 17.75 -16.36
CA ALA A 119 -0.03 17.84 -17.77
C ALA A 119 0.62 16.77 -18.66
N SER A 120 1.76 16.21 -18.25
CA SER A 120 2.46 15.18 -19.01
C SER A 120 2.07 13.75 -18.63
N ILE A 121 1.70 13.52 -17.37
CA ILE A 121 1.36 12.17 -16.86
C ILE A 121 -0.13 11.85 -16.92
N ILE A 122 -0.97 12.83 -17.28
CA ILE A 122 -2.44 12.66 -17.32
C ILE A 122 -2.90 11.65 -18.39
N TYR A 123 -2.02 11.30 -19.33
CA TYR A 123 -2.30 10.35 -20.41
C TYR A 123 -1.91 8.91 -20.06
N GLU A 124 -1.30 8.69 -18.89
CA GLU A 124 -0.98 7.36 -18.41
C GLU A 124 -2.23 6.69 -17.81
N ASP A 125 -2.47 5.43 -18.18
CA ASP A 125 -3.68 4.71 -17.81
C ASP A 125 -3.64 4.13 -16.39
N THR A 126 -2.45 3.79 -15.90
CA THR A 126 -2.27 3.13 -14.59
C THR A 126 -1.28 3.85 -13.69
N THR A 127 -1.44 3.64 -12.39
CA THR A 127 -0.48 4.13 -11.38
C THR A 127 0.94 3.67 -11.66
N LEU A 128 1.11 2.43 -12.12
CA LEU A 128 2.43 1.87 -12.44
C LEU A 128 3.09 2.62 -13.60
N GLU A 129 2.33 2.96 -14.63
CA GLU A 129 2.82 3.73 -15.78
C GLU A 129 3.23 5.13 -15.38
N ILE A 130 2.39 5.83 -14.59
CA ILE A 130 2.74 7.14 -14.01
C ILE A 130 4.06 7.06 -13.24
N TRP A 131 4.19 6.06 -12.35
CA TRP A 131 5.40 5.89 -11.54
C TRP A 131 6.64 5.62 -12.38
N ASN A 132 6.53 4.73 -13.36
CA ASN A 132 7.64 4.36 -14.24
C ASN A 132 8.05 5.52 -15.14
N ASP A 133 7.11 6.30 -15.66
CA ASP A 133 7.39 7.48 -16.44
C ASP A 133 8.20 8.50 -15.63
N LEU A 134 7.74 8.86 -14.43
CA LEU A 134 8.47 9.78 -13.54
C LEU A 134 9.85 9.23 -13.15
N LYS A 135 9.94 7.93 -12.87
CA LYS A 135 11.19 7.25 -12.56
C LYS A 135 12.18 7.33 -13.74
N ASN A 136 11.73 7.02 -14.94
CA ASN A 136 12.57 7.01 -16.13
C ASN A 136 13.10 8.41 -16.48
N ARG A 137 12.26 9.43 -16.30
CA ARG A 137 12.66 10.82 -16.56
C ARG A 137 13.66 11.36 -15.54
N PHE A 138 13.52 11.03 -14.26
CA PHE A 138 14.19 11.75 -13.19
C PHE A 138 15.16 10.94 -12.36
N SER A 139 15.12 9.59 -12.39
CA SER A 139 16.01 8.77 -11.55
C SER A 139 17.49 8.89 -11.95
N GLN A 140 17.76 9.11 -13.21
CA GLN A 140 19.13 9.21 -13.73
C GLN A 140 19.81 10.56 -13.45
N THR A 141 19.02 11.62 -13.27
CA THR A 141 19.53 12.99 -13.03
C THR A 141 20.18 13.12 -11.64
N ASN A 142 19.79 12.30 -10.68
CA ASN A 142 20.33 12.33 -9.31
C ASN A 142 21.80 11.88 -9.20
N GLY A 143 22.26 11.00 -10.10
CA GLY A 143 23.67 10.58 -10.13
C GLY A 143 24.62 11.74 -10.48
N GLN A 144 24.19 12.63 -11.35
CA GLN A 144 24.99 13.82 -11.75
C GLN A 144 24.93 14.92 -10.68
N GLY A 145 23.75 15.21 -10.11
CA GLY A 145 23.59 16.21 -9.06
C GLY A 145 24.39 15.91 -7.81
N TYR A 146 24.37 14.65 -7.35
CA TYR A 146 25.16 14.20 -6.20
C TYR A 146 26.67 14.25 -6.49
N SER A 147 27.09 13.90 -7.69
CA SER A 147 28.50 13.97 -8.13
C SER A 147 29.01 15.41 -8.17
N ILE A 148 28.20 16.35 -8.66
CA ILE A 148 28.54 17.78 -8.71
C ILE A 148 28.61 18.37 -7.28
N PHE A 149 27.66 18.01 -6.42
CA PHE A 149 27.66 18.46 -5.03
C PHE A 149 28.88 17.92 -4.25
N LYS A 150 29.22 16.65 -4.44
CA LYS A 150 30.40 16.03 -3.85
C LYS A 150 31.70 16.69 -4.33
N LYS A 151 31.81 17.03 -5.63
CA LYS A 151 32.94 17.77 -6.16
C LYS A 151 33.04 19.19 -5.56
N LYS A 152 31.93 19.89 -5.39
CA LYS A 152 31.91 21.19 -4.70
C LYS A 152 32.39 21.09 -3.26
N LEU A 153 31.91 20.13 -2.49
CA LEU A 153 32.34 19.92 -1.10
C LEU A 153 33.84 19.60 -1.00
N GLN A 154 34.40 18.79 -1.90
CA GLN A 154 35.82 18.49 -1.93
C GLN A 154 36.68 19.70 -2.27
N ASN A 155 36.19 20.62 -3.09
CA ASN A 155 36.89 21.86 -3.39
C ASN A 155 36.87 22.83 -2.18
N TYR A 156 35.80 22.88 -1.40
CA TYR A 156 35.77 23.69 -0.17
C TYR A 156 36.74 23.19 0.89
N SER A 157 36.97 21.88 0.98
CA SER A 157 37.94 21.29 1.93
C SER A 157 39.40 21.46 1.55
N LYS A 158 39.72 21.81 0.29
CA LYS A 158 41.06 22.06 -0.19
C LYS A 158 41.54 23.52 -0.08
N VAL A 159 40.67 24.43 0.31
CA VAL A 159 40.94 25.87 0.40
C VAL A 159 41.21 26.33 1.85
N ARG A 160 41.39 25.38 2.78
CA ARG A 160 41.82 25.67 4.16
C ARG A 160 43.24 25.17 4.40
#